data_8206aac348a1022c34e7a8c5c571db54
#
_entry.id   8206aac348a1022c34e7a8c5c571db54
#
_cell.length_a   1.000
_cell.length_b   1.000
_cell.length_c   1.000
_cell.angle_alpha   90.00
_cell.angle_beta   90.00
_cell.angle_gamma   90.00
#
_symmetry.space_group_name_H-M   'P 1'
#
loop_
_entity.id
_entity.type
_entity.pdbx_description
1 polymer ?
#
loop_
_entity_poly.entity_id
_entity_poly.type
_entity_poly.pdbx_seq_one_letter_code
_entity_poly.pdbx_strand_id
1 'polypeptide(L)'
;LEIGTGFHRDLTGRENVYLNGSILGMSRIDIKSKFDEIVEFAGVEQFIDTPIKRYSSGMEVRLAFSVAAHVLPDILIVDEVLAVGDIEFQRKCMGKLDEQATDGKTIIFVSHNMGAIKRLCSEVILLDDGEISIKSDPDTAINQYLANSQTTNAFNSEAIDQYFDNDPSKTIQIKRIKLLNEIGQPSYVFNNKYPIDLEMEIEVR
;
A
#
# COMPACT_ATOMS: atom_id res chain seq x y z
N LEU A 1 2.85 13.71 -0.49
CA LEU A 1 1.59 14.03 -1.15
C LEU A 1 0.44 13.59 -0.25
N GLU A 2 -0.27 14.54 0.35
CA GLU A 2 -1.57 14.30 0.97
C GLU A 2 -2.63 14.34 -0.14
N ILE A 3 -3.26 13.22 -0.45
CA ILE A 3 -4.28 13.12 -1.48
C ILE A 3 -5.57 13.76 -1.01
N GLY A 4 -6.14 14.63 -1.85
CA GLY A 4 -7.40 15.34 -1.58
C GLY A 4 -7.26 16.63 -0.80
N THR A 5 -6.09 16.94 -0.26
CA THR A 5 -5.83 18.25 0.33
C THR A 5 -5.94 19.34 -0.75
N GLY A 6 -6.84 20.29 -0.54
CA GLY A 6 -7.09 21.40 -1.48
C GLY A 6 -8.27 21.20 -2.42
N PHE A 7 -9.01 20.08 -2.36
CA PHE A 7 -10.28 19.94 -3.08
C PHE A 7 -11.38 20.74 -2.39
N HIS A 8 -12.12 21.53 -3.19
CA HIS A 8 -13.26 22.30 -2.72
C HIS A 8 -14.56 21.62 -3.15
N ARG A 9 -15.38 21.23 -2.20
CA ARG A 9 -16.56 20.38 -2.43
C ARG A 9 -17.64 21.02 -3.29
N ASP A 10 -17.76 22.35 -3.30
CA ASP A 10 -18.75 23.08 -4.11
C ASP A 10 -18.29 23.32 -5.56
N LEU A 11 -16.99 23.17 -5.83
CA LEU A 11 -16.44 23.27 -7.17
C LEU A 11 -16.64 21.92 -7.92
N THR A 12 -16.72 22.02 -9.25
CA THR A 12 -16.76 20.87 -10.14
C THR A 12 -15.42 20.12 -10.13
N GLY A 13 -15.41 18.88 -10.65
CA GLY A 13 -14.18 18.13 -10.85
C GLY A 13 -13.17 18.89 -11.69
N ARG A 14 -13.63 19.53 -12.77
CA ARG A 14 -12.82 20.38 -13.65
C ARG A 14 -12.13 21.51 -12.88
N GLU A 15 -12.89 22.28 -12.12
CA GLU A 15 -12.36 23.37 -11.32
C GLU A 15 -11.38 22.89 -10.26
N ASN A 16 -11.63 21.73 -9.65
CA ASN A 16 -10.71 21.13 -8.69
C ASN A 16 -9.42 20.63 -9.33
N VAL A 17 -9.44 20.10 -10.56
CA VAL A 17 -8.20 19.78 -11.30
C VAL A 17 -7.31 21.00 -11.45
N TYR A 18 -7.88 22.15 -11.85
CA TYR A 18 -7.12 23.39 -11.95
C TYR A 18 -6.65 23.93 -10.61
N LEU A 19 -7.52 23.91 -9.58
CA LEU A 19 -7.18 24.36 -8.24
C LEU A 19 -6.05 23.50 -7.64
N ASN A 20 -6.23 22.19 -7.62
CA ASN A 20 -5.27 21.28 -7.01
C ASN A 20 -3.95 21.22 -7.79
N GLY A 21 -4.01 21.19 -9.14
CA GLY A 21 -2.82 21.27 -9.97
C GLY A 21 -1.99 22.53 -9.70
N SER A 22 -2.67 23.68 -9.51
CA SER A 22 -1.99 24.94 -9.17
C SER A 22 -1.37 24.90 -7.76
N ILE A 23 -2.05 24.30 -6.77
CA ILE A 23 -1.51 24.09 -5.42
C ILE A 23 -0.27 23.20 -5.47
N LEU A 24 -0.26 22.19 -6.32
CA LEU A 24 0.86 21.28 -6.51
C LEU A 24 1.97 21.85 -7.40
N GLY A 25 1.86 23.13 -7.82
CA GLY A 25 2.90 23.85 -8.55
C GLY A 25 2.85 23.73 -10.07
N MET A 26 1.79 23.13 -10.65
CA MET A 26 1.61 23.10 -12.10
C MET A 26 1.24 24.49 -12.64
N SER A 27 1.82 24.88 -13.76
CA SER A 27 1.33 26.05 -14.46
C SER A 27 -0.04 25.79 -15.10
N ARG A 28 -0.81 26.86 -15.35
CA ARG A 28 -2.12 26.72 -16.00
C ARG A 28 -2.02 26.11 -17.40
N ILE A 29 -0.90 26.31 -18.07
CA ILE A 29 -0.63 25.75 -19.41
C ILE A 29 -0.41 24.24 -19.27
N ASP A 30 0.37 23.79 -18.27
CA ASP A 30 0.64 22.38 -18.03
C ASP A 30 -0.64 21.64 -17.62
N ILE A 31 -1.45 22.23 -16.74
CA ILE A 31 -2.74 21.66 -16.35
C ILE A 31 -3.63 21.48 -17.59
N LYS A 32 -3.71 22.51 -18.43
CA LYS A 32 -4.54 22.47 -19.64
C LYS A 32 -4.05 21.39 -20.61
N SER A 33 -2.75 21.23 -20.78
CA SER A 33 -2.18 20.23 -21.72
C SER A 33 -2.38 18.79 -21.23
N LYS A 34 -2.43 18.58 -19.91
CA LYS A 34 -2.58 17.26 -19.30
C LYS A 34 -4.01 16.96 -18.82
N PHE A 35 -4.93 17.90 -19.02
CA PHE A 35 -6.26 17.81 -18.45
C PHE A 35 -7.00 16.53 -18.85
N ASP A 36 -7.00 16.22 -20.12
CA ASP A 36 -7.72 15.05 -20.65
C ASP A 36 -7.09 13.73 -20.13
N GLU A 37 -5.75 13.66 -20.06
CA GLU A 37 -5.03 12.51 -19.48
C GLU A 37 -5.38 12.33 -18.00
N ILE A 38 -5.42 13.42 -17.22
CA ILE A 38 -5.79 13.38 -15.79
C ILE A 38 -7.20 12.84 -15.61
N VAL A 39 -8.15 13.31 -16.42
CA VAL A 39 -9.56 12.93 -16.32
C VAL A 39 -9.78 11.48 -16.73
N GLU A 40 -9.15 11.05 -17.83
CA GLU A 40 -9.16 9.66 -18.30
C GLU A 40 -8.52 8.72 -17.29
N PHE A 41 -7.38 9.10 -16.73
CA PHE A 41 -6.71 8.31 -15.69
C PHE A 41 -7.60 8.10 -14.47
N ALA A 42 -8.33 9.14 -14.04
CA ALA A 42 -9.28 9.08 -12.94
C ALA A 42 -10.53 8.24 -13.26
N GLY A 43 -10.92 8.16 -14.55
CA GLY A 43 -12.15 7.52 -15.02
C GLY A 43 -13.41 8.25 -14.53
N VAL A 44 -13.40 9.58 -14.59
CA VAL A 44 -14.51 10.43 -14.11
C VAL A 44 -15.04 11.38 -15.19
N GLU A 45 -14.82 11.06 -16.47
CA GLU A 45 -15.14 11.90 -17.64
C GLU A 45 -16.59 12.35 -17.61
N GLN A 46 -17.53 11.46 -17.33
CA GLN A 46 -18.96 11.74 -17.30
C GLN A 46 -19.38 12.67 -16.16
N PHE A 47 -18.53 12.79 -15.13
CA PHE A 47 -18.83 13.55 -13.92
C PHE A 47 -17.96 14.79 -13.77
N ILE A 48 -17.06 15.07 -14.71
CA ILE A 48 -16.02 16.11 -14.56
C ILE A 48 -16.61 17.52 -14.33
N ASP A 49 -17.77 17.80 -14.87
CA ASP A 49 -18.47 19.08 -14.70
C ASP A 49 -19.53 19.04 -13.57
N THR A 50 -19.51 17.97 -12.76
CA THR A 50 -20.36 17.84 -11.56
C THR A 50 -19.59 18.31 -10.31
N PRO A 51 -20.22 19.01 -9.35
CA PRO A 51 -19.58 19.37 -8.08
C PRO A 51 -19.10 18.16 -7.29
N ILE A 52 -17.90 18.25 -6.70
CA ILE A 52 -17.25 17.15 -5.94
C ILE A 52 -18.11 16.62 -4.79
N LYS A 53 -18.95 17.45 -4.18
CA LYS A 53 -19.89 16.98 -3.14
C LYS A 53 -20.86 15.88 -3.59
N ARG A 54 -20.99 15.65 -4.89
CA ARG A 54 -21.79 14.58 -5.49
C ARG A 54 -20.97 13.36 -5.91
N TYR A 55 -19.66 13.42 -5.75
CA TYR A 55 -18.78 12.29 -6.04
C TYR A 55 -18.88 11.25 -4.93
N SER A 56 -18.63 9.99 -5.27
CA SER A 56 -18.30 8.99 -4.27
C SER A 56 -16.90 9.28 -3.72
N SER A 57 -16.60 8.79 -2.50
CA SER A 57 -15.26 8.92 -1.92
C SER A 57 -14.17 8.35 -2.83
N GLY A 58 -14.47 7.24 -3.52
CA GLY A 58 -13.56 6.65 -4.49
C GLY A 58 -13.29 7.55 -5.70
N MET A 59 -14.30 8.22 -6.26
CA MET A 59 -14.15 9.15 -7.37
C MET A 59 -13.32 10.38 -6.96
N GLU A 60 -13.59 10.95 -5.78
CA GLU A 60 -12.86 12.10 -5.25
C GLU A 60 -11.37 11.79 -5.12
N VAL A 61 -11.06 10.66 -4.50
CA VAL A 61 -9.67 10.23 -4.28
C VAL A 61 -8.97 9.86 -5.59
N ARG A 62 -9.67 9.19 -6.51
CA ARG A 62 -9.11 8.86 -7.84
C ARG A 62 -8.76 10.13 -8.61
N LEU A 63 -9.63 11.16 -8.61
CA LEU A 63 -9.35 12.42 -9.28
C LEU A 63 -8.17 13.15 -8.62
N ALA A 64 -8.13 13.24 -7.30
CA ALA A 64 -7.05 13.89 -6.56
C ALA A 64 -5.69 13.22 -6.83
N PHE A 65 -5.65 11.89 -6.78
CA PHE A 65 -4.45 11.14 -7.13
C PHE A 65 -4.03 11.36 -8.58
N SER A 66 -5.00 11.40 -9.50
CA SER A 66 -4.71 11.59 -10.93
C SER A 66 -4.04 12.94 -11.18
N VAL A 67 -4.48 14.01 -10.52
CA VAL A 67 -3.79 15.32 -10.59
C VAL A 67 -2.35 15.17 -10.09
N ALA A 68 -2.18 14.58 -8.90
CA ALA A 68 -0.88 14.42 -8.26
C ALA A 68 0.10 13.57 -9.09
N ALA A 69 -0.39 12.49 -9.72
CA ALA A 69 0.40 11.60 -10.57
C ALA A 69 0.87 12.26 -11.89
N HIS A 70 0.25 13.38 -12.29
CA HIS A 70 0.61 14.12 -13.49
C HIS A 70 1.45 15.38 -13.21
N VAL A 71 1.70 15.68 -11.93
CA VAL A 71 2.75 16.63 -11.56
C VAL A 71 4.10 16.02 -11.89
N LEU A 72 5.02 16.80 -12.44
CA LEU A 72 6.38 16.36 -12.80
C LEU A 72 7.43 17.02 -11.90
N PRO A 73 7.46 16.75 -10.59
CA PRO A 73 8.48 17.30 -9.72
C PRO A 73 9.81 16.58 -9.96
N ASP A 74 10.92 17.23 -9.58
CA ASP A 74 12.24 16.57 -9.61
C ASP A 74 12.36 15.55 -8.46
N ILE A 75 11.68 15.80 -7.34
CA ILE A 75 11.61 14.90 -6.18
C ILE A 75 10.14 14.71 -5.81
N LEU A 76 9.67 13.49 -5.85
CA LEU A 76 8.31 13.09 -5.46
C LEU A 76 8.36 12.29 -4.15
N ILE A 77 7.63 12.74 -3.15
CA ILE A 77 7.45 12.00 -1.88
C ILE A 77 6.04 11.41 -1.88
N VAL A 78 5.95 10.10 -1.80
CA VAL A 78 4.68 9.35 -1.76
C VAL A 78 4.59 8.63 -0.42
N ASP A 79 3.57 8.97 0.37
CA ASP A 79 3.34 8.38 1.69
C ASP A 79 2.08 7.52 1.65
N GLU A 80 2.22 6.21 1.83
CA GLU A 80 1.21 5.15 2.01
C GLU A 80 -0.07 5.19 1.14
N VAL A 81 -0.21 6.20 0.31
CA VAL A 81 -1.45 6.59 -0.38
C VAL A 81 -1.82 5.69 -1.56
N LEU A 82 -0.97 4.72 -1.93
CA LEU A 82 -1.23 3.81 -3.06
C LEU A 82 -2.26 2.70 -2.74
N ALA A 83 -2.74 2.63 -1.51
CA ALA A 83 -3.81 1.71 -1.11
C ALA A 83 -5.23 2.22 -1.46
N VAL A 84 -5.33 3.34 -2.20
CA VAL A 84 -6.59 4.01 -2.49
C VAL A 84 -7.17 3.58 -3.83
N GLY A 85 -8.50 3.44 -3.88
CA GLY A 85 -9.23 2.99 -5.07
C GLY A 85 -9.28 1.46 -5.17
N ASP A 86 -9.73 0.98 -6.32
CA ASP A 86 -9.75 -0.45 -6.63
C ASP A 86 -8.38 -0.96 -7.12
N ILE A 87 -8.25 -2.27 -7.23
CA ILE A 87 -7.00 -2.93 -7.64
C ILE A 87 -6.51 -2.45 -9.02
N GLU A 88 -7.45 -2.16 -9.93
CA GLU A 88 -7.12 -1.69 -11.27
C GLU A 88 -6.51 -0.29 -11.23
N PHE A 89 -7.13 0.61 -10.46
CA PHE A 89 -6.61 1.97 -10.28
C PHE A 89 -5.25 1.97 -9.58
N GLN A 90 -5.08 1.13 -8.55
CA GLN A 90 -3.78 0.96 -7.90
C GLN A 90 -2.69 0.54 -8.89
N ARG A 91 -2.99 -0.39 -9.80
CA ARG A 91 -2.03 -0.80 -10.86
C ARG A 91 -1.67 0.35 -11.80
N LYS A 92 -2.66 1.18 -12.19
CA LYS A 92 -2.41 2.38 -13.01
C LYS A 92 -1.49 3.37 -12.27
N CYS A 93 -1.75 3.60 -10.99
CA CYS A 93 -0.92 4.47 -10.14
C CYS A 93 0.54 3.97 -10.07
N MET A 94 0.73 2.68 -9.83
CA MET A 94 2.06 2.07 -9.80
C MET A 94 2.79 2.19 -11.13
N GLY A 95 2.08 1.95 -12.25
CA GLY A 95 2.66 2.12 -13.59
C GLY A 95 3.12 3.56 -13.86
N LYS A 96 2.34 4.56 -13.40
CA LYS A 96 2.71 5.97 -13.56
C LYS A 96 3.94 6.37 -12.75
N LEU A 97 4.11 5.80 -11.55
CA LEU A 97 5.33 6.00 -10.76
C LEU A 97 6.55 5.33 -11.40
N ASP A 98 6.38 4.13 -11.97
CA ASP A 98 7.45 3.45 -12.71
C ASP A 98 7.94 4.28 -13.91
N GLU A 99 7.01 4.91 -14.65
CA GLU A 99 7.35 5.83 -15.75
C GLU A 99 8.20 7.02 -15.24
N GLN A 100 7.75 7.69 -14.18
CA GLN A 100 8.47 8.83 -13.62
C GLN A 100 9.87 8.46 -13.09
N ALA A 101 10.01 7.29 -12.47
CA ALA A 101 11.31 6.79 -12.03
C ALA A 101 12.25 6.54 -13.22
N THR A 102 11.72 6.01 -14.32
CA THR A 102 12.46 5.76 -15.58
C THR A 102 12.91 7.08 -16.23
N ASP A 103 12.11 8.14 -16.10
CA ASP A 103 12.42 9.50 -16.60
C ASP A 103 13.49 10.23 -15.75
N GLY A 104 14.12 9.53 -14.80
CA GLY A 104 15.21 10.05 -13.96
C GLY A 104 14.76 10.93 -12.80
N LYS A 105 13.48 10.87 -12.40
CA LYS A 105 12.97 11.56 -11.22
C LYS A 105 13.32 10.80 -9.95
N THR A 106 13.50 11.53 -8.85
CA THR A 106 13.72 10.92 -7.54
C THR A 106 12.37 10.68 -6.87
N ILE A 107 12.08 9.41 -6.55
CA ILE A 107 10.86 9.05 -5.84
C ILE A 107 11.22 8.52 -4.45
N ILE A 108 10.73 9.17 -3.41
CA ILE A 108 10.81 8.70 -2.03
C ILE A 108 9.46 8.08 -1.70
N PHE A 109 9.46 6.76 -1.53
CA PHE A 109 8.26 5.97 -1.31
C PHE A 109 8.22 5.44 0.13
N VAL A 110 7.22 5.86 0.91
CA VAL A 110 6.99 5.38 2.27
C VAL A 110 5.81 4.43 2.25
N SER A 111 6.02 3.19 2.69
CA SER A 111 4.97 2.17 2.68
C SER A 111 5.27 1.05 3.67
N HIS A 112 4.22 0.41 4.17
CA HIS A 112 4.30 -0.87 4.86
C HIS A 112 4.02 -2.07 3.92
N ASN A 113 3.74 -1.83 2.65
CA ASN A 113 3.54 -2.89 1.65
C ASN A 113 4.88 -3.35 1.08
N MET A 114 5.42 -4.44 1.64
CA MET A 114 6.72 -4.98 1.24
C MET A 114 6.78 -5.38 -0.24
N GLY A 115 5.66 -5.84 -0.81
CA GLY A 115 5.56 -6.16 -2.24
C GLY A 115 5.71 -4.93 -3.14
N ALA A 116 5.13 -3.79 -2.74
CA ALA A 116 5.29 -2.52 -3.43
C ALA A 116 6.72 -2.00 -3.32
N ILE A 117 7.31 -2.04 -2.12
CA ILE A 117 8.71 -1.65 -1.88
C ILE A 117 9.66 -2.47 -2.76
N LYS A 118 9.52 -3.79 -2.76
CA LYS A 118 10.37 -4.69 -3.56
C LYS A 118 10.28 -4.41 -5.06
N ARG A 119 9.12 -4.01 -5.53
CA ARG A 119 8.88 -3.74 -6.95
C ARG A 119 9.37 -2.37 -7.39
N LEU A 120 9.14 -1.32 -6.58
CA LEU A 120 9.34 0.07 -6.98
C LEU A 120 10.68 0.65 -6.56
N CYS A 121 11.27 0.15 -5.46
CA CYS A 121 12.45 0.75 -4.87
C CYS A 121 13.72 0.03 -5.34
N SER A 122 14.74 0.79 -5.74
CA SER A 122 16.09 0.28 -5.96
C SER A 122 16.92 0.23 -4.68
N GLU A 123 16.58 1.07 -3.70
CA GLU A 123 17.22 1.19 -2.42
C GLU A 123 16.19 1.44 -1.32
N VAL A 124 16.39 0.91 -0.14
CA VAL A 124 15.49 1.04 1.01
C VAL A 124 16.24 1.52 2.24
N ILE A 125 15.63 2.46 2.94
CA ILE A 125 16.09 2.93 4.25
C ILE A 125 15.07 2.45 5.28
N LEU A 126 15.51 1.64 6.24
CA LEU A 126 14.73 1.23 7.39
C LEU A 126 15.01 2.19 8.54
N LEU A 127 13.94 2.79 9.06
CA LEU A 127 13.97 3.63 10.25
C LEU A 127 13.54 2.83 11.47
N ASP A 128 14.25 2.98 12.58
CA ASP A 128 13.94 2.38 13.87
C ASP A 128 14.19 3.44 14.95
N ASP A 129 13.19 3.71 15.79
CA ASP A 129 13.21 4.76 16.82
C ASP A 129 13.72 6.14 16.34
N GLY A 130 13.46 6.49 15.09
CA GLY A 130 13.86 7.78 14.49
C GLY A 130 15.30 7.81 13.95
N GLU A 131 16.03 6.70 14.02
CA GLU A 131 17.36 6.55 13.45
C GLU A 131 17.37 5.62 12.24
N ILE A 132 18.38 5.77 11.38
CA ILE A 132 18.59 4.86 10.25
C ILE A 132 19.21 3.56 10.77
N SER A 133 18.39 2.50 10.76
CA SER A 133 18.85 1.16 11.15
C SER A 133 19.65 0.48 10.04
N ILE A 134 19.16 0.56 8.80
CA ILE A 134 19.84 0.01 7.63
C ILE A 134 19.51 0.83 6.38
N LYS A 135 20.47 0.88 5.48
CA LYS A 135 20.30 1.36 4.11
C LYS A 135 20.87 0.30 3.16
N SER A 136 20.01 -0.35 2.37
CA SER A 136 20.41 -1.49 1.53
C SER A 136 19.43 -1.72 0.38
N ASP A 137 19.64 -2.80 -0.37
CA ASP A 137 18.68 -3.29 -1.35
C ASP A 137 17.37 -3.73 -0.68
N PRO A 138 16.24 -3.79 -1.44
CA PRO A 138 14.93 -4.10 -0.89
C PRO A 138 14.84 -5.45 -0.17
N ASP A 139 15.46 -6.51 -0.70
CA ASP A 139 15.36 -7.84 -0.11
C ASP A 139 16.03 -7.89 1.27
N THR A 140 17.22 -7.30 1.41
CA THR A 140 17.94 -7.23 2.68
C THR A 140 17.17 -6.38 3.71
N ALA A 141 16.68 -5.20 3.31
CA ALA A 141 15.94 -4.32 4.22
C ALA A 141 14.62 -4.94 4.68
N ILE A 142 13.87 -5.60 3.79
CA ILE A 142 12.62 -6.27 4.11
C ILE A 142 12.87 -7.42 5.10
N ASN A 143 13.90 -8.24 4.87
CA ASN A 143 14.25 -9.31 5.78
C ASN A 143 14.60 -8.79 7.18
N GLN A 144 15.36 -7.70 7.26
CA GLN A 144 15.68 -7.04 8.53
C GLN A 144 14.43 -6.49 9.24
N TYR A 145 13.53 -5.82 8.49
CA TYR A 145 12.26 -5.32 9.03
C TYR A 145 11.40 -6.44 9.60
N LEU A 146 11.27 -7.56 8.88
CA LEU A 146 10.51 -8.72 9.34
C LEU A 146 11.16 -9.38 10.57
N ALA A 147 12.50 -9.46 10.62
CA ALA A 147 13.22 -9.98 11.79
C ALA A 147 13.02 -9.10 13.03
N ASN A 148 13.11 -7.76 12.88
CA ASN A 148 12.87 -6.81 13.96
C ASN A 148 11.42 -6.86 14.45
N SER A 149 10.45 -7.01 13.55
CA SER A 149 9.04 -7.14 13.89
C SER A 149 8.72 -8.44 14.63
N GLN A 150 9.52 -9.50 14.42
CA GLN A 150 9.41 -10.76 15.15
C GLN A 150 10.00 -10.68 16.56
N THR A 151 10.99 -9.80 16.79
CA THR A 151 11.56 -9.59 18.13
C THR A 151 10.69 -8.71 19.02
N THR A 152 9.89 -7.80 18.47
CA THR A 152 8.91 -6.98 19.21
C THR A 152 7.59 -7.69 19.47
N ASN A 153 7.16 -8.54 18.55
CA ASN A 153 6.21 -9.59 18.84
C ASN A 153 7.07 -10.81 19.16
N ALA A 154 7.33 -11.07 20.43
CA ALA A 154 7.70 -12.39 20.87
C ALA A 154 6.57 -13.33 20.46
N PHE A 155 6.56 -13.73 19.19
CA PHE A 155 6.01 -15.01 18.82
C PHE A 155 6.89 -15.99 19.59
N ASN A 156 6.48 -16.24 20.82
CA ASN A 156 6.92 -17.39 21.55
C ASN A 156 6.97 -18.53 20.56
N SER A 157 8.00 -19.34 20.61
CA SER A 157 8.03 -20.66 19.95
C SER A 157 6.75 -21.47 20.20
N GLU A 158 5.92 -21.02 21.15
CA GLU A 158 4.57 -21.46 21.46
C GLU A 158 3.51 -21.10 20.39
N ALA A 159 3.72 -20.08 19.53
CA ALA A 159 2.74 -19.68 18.53
C ALA A 159 2.56 -20.69 17.37
N ILE A 160 3.49 -21.64 17.21
CA ILE A 160 3.46 -22.70 16.21
C ILE A 160 2.68 -23.91 16.70
N ASP A 161 2.57 -24.03 18.02
CA ASP A 161 1.84 -25.03 18.74
C ASP A 161 0.91 -24.31 19.73
N GLN A 162 -0.19 -23.77 19.22
CA GLN A 162 -1.08 -22.94 20.00
C GLN A 162 -2.24 -23.76 20.55
N TYR A 163 -2.42 -23.67 21.87
CA TYR A 163 -3.56 -24.21 22.59
C TYR A 163 -4.61 -23.13 22.84
N PHE A 164 -5.88 -23.53 22.77
CA PHE A 164 -7.01 -22.64 23.02
C PHE A 164 -7.78 -23.10 24.26
N ASP A 165 -8.23 -22.14 25.03
CA ASP A 165 -9.01 -22.39 26.24
C ASP A 165 -10.33 -23.08 25.91
N ASN A 166 -10.75 -23.94 26.84
CA ASN A 166 -11.99 -24.69 26.72
C ASN A 166 -13.20 -23.78 27.01
N ASP A 167 -14.06 -23.58 26.03
CA ASP A 167 -15.34 -22.89 26.21
C ASP A 167 -16.49 -23.93 26.21
N PRO A 168 -17.05 -24.24 27.42
CA PRO A 168 -18.10 -25.25 27.56
C PRO A 168 -19.39 -24.88 26.80
N SER A 169 -19.58 -23.66 26.39
CA SER A 169 -20.77 -23.19 25.67
C SER A 169 -20.77 -23.53 24.19
N LYS A 170 -19.62 -23.94 23.63
CA LYS A 170 -19.45 -24.22 22.21
C LYS A 170 -19.55 -25.74 21.92
N THR A 171 -20.33 -26.05 20.90
CA THR A 171 -20.50 -27.43 20.40
C THR A 171 -19.27 -27.92 19.61
N ILE A 172 -18.58 -27.00 18.94
CA ILE A 172 -17.35 -27.28 18.16
C ILE A 172 -16.32 -26.24 18.56
N GLN A 173 -15.12 -26.67 18.91
CA GLN A 173 -14.03 -25.76 19.23
C GLN A 173 -12.68 -26.33 18.82
N ILE A 174 -11.79 -25.43 18.38
CA ILE A 174 -10.40 -25.77 18.10
C ILE A 174 -9.66 -25.82 19.44
N LYS A 175 -8.96 -26.92 19.69
CA LYS A 175 -8.15 -27.12 20.89
C LYS A 175 -6.68 -26.77 20.66
N ARG A 176 -6.20 -27.09 19.48
CA ARG A 176 -4.78 -26.94 19.18
C ARG A 176 -4.59 -26.72 17.68
N ILE A 177 -3.66 -25.87 17.32
CA ILE A 177 -3.18 -25.69 15.94
C ILE A 177 -1.66 -25.79 15.94
N LYS A 178 -1.10 -26.58 15.02
CA LYS A 178 0.33 -26.67 14.78
C LYS A 178 0.64 -26.47 13.30
N LEU A 179 1.75 -25.80 13.01
CA LEU A 179 2.36 -25.77 11.68
C LEU A 179 3.59 -26.67 11.69
N LEU A 180 3.66 -27.60 10.75
CA LEU A 180 4.74 -28.57 10.65
C LEU A 180 5.55 -28.32 9.37
N ASN A 181 6.87 -28.47 9.48
CA ASN A 181 7.78 -28.41 8.33
C ASN A 181 7.79 -29.75 7.56
N GLU A 182 8.61 -29.82 6.51
CA GLU A 182 8.75 -31.00 5.63
C GLU A 182 9.19 -32.30 6.33
N ILE A 183 9.68 -32.22 7.55
CA ILE A 183 10.06 -33.36 8.37
C ILE A 183 9.06 -33.64 9.52
N GLY A 184 7.91 -32.98 9.50
CA GLY A 184 6.83 -33.16 10.47
C GLY A 184 7.10 -32.54 11.86
N GLN A 185 8.03 -31.62 11.97
CA GLN A 185 8.32 -30.91 13.22
C GLN A 185 7.67 -29.54 13.26
N PRO A 186 7.18 -29.05 14.40
CA PRO A 186 6.69 -27.69 14.56
C PRO A 186 7.77 -26.68 14.13
N SER A 187 7.41 -25.79 13.20
CA SER A 187 8.34 -24.80 12.65
C SER A 187 7.62 -23.52 12.25
N TYR A 188 8.29 -22.38 12.38
CA TYR A 188 7.87 -21.06 11.85
C TYR A 188 8.68 -20.67 10.61
N VAL A 189 9.69 -21.46 10.25
CA VAL A 189 10.49 -21.29 9.05
C VAL A 189 10.13 -22.40 8.08
N PHE A 190 9.61 -22.01 6.91
CA PHE A 190 9.19 -22.94 5.88
C PHE A 190 9.95 -22.67 4.59
N ASN A 191 10.32 -23.74 3.91
CA ASN A 191 10.89 -23.63 2.58
C ASN A 191 9.74 -23.67 1.57
N ASN A 192 9.66 -22.64 0.70
CA ASN A 192 8.61 -22.50 -0.30
C ASN A 192 8.55 -23.60 -1.38
N LYS A 193 9.52 -24.52 -1.37
CA LYS A 193 9.59 -25.67 -2.26
C LYS A 193 8.82 -26.88 -1.74
N TYR A 194 8.43 -26.88 -0.47
CA TYR A 194 7.78 -28.00 0.19
C TYR A 194 6.41 -27.59 0.73
N PRO A 195 5.45 -28.53 0.83
CA PRO A 195 4.17 -28.25 1.46
C PRO A 195 4.34 -27.94 2.93
N ILE A 196 3.44 -27.10 3.44
CA ILE A 196 3.31 -26.81 4.88
C ILE A 196 2.15 -27.64 5.39
N ASP A 197 2.37 -28.46 6.39
CA ASP A 197 1.32 -29.24 7.03
C ASP A 197 0.71 -28.46 8.20
N LEU A 198 -0.62 -28.33 8.19
CA LEU A 198 -1.40 -27.77 9.27
C LEU A 198 -2.10 -28.90 10.02
N GLU A 199 -1.67 -29.17 11.25
CA GLU A 199 -2.35 -30.11 12.15
C GLU A 199 -3.31 -29.33 13.06
N MET A 200 -4.57 -29.75 13.10
CA MET A 200 -5.61 -29.09 13.88
C MET A 200 -6.37 -30.13 14.72
N GLU A 201 -6.41 -29.92 16.03
CA GLU A 201 -7.21 -30.71 16.95
C GLU A 201 -8.54 -30.00 17.24
N ILE A 202 -9.65 -30.66 16.92
CA ILE A 202 -11.00 -30.14 17.10
C ILE A 202 -11.77 -31.02 18.07
N GLU A 203 -12.37 -30.41 19.08
CA GLU A 203 -13.33 -31.07 19.97
C GLU A 203 -14.75 -30.80 19.47
N VAL A 204 -15.54 -31.87 19.34
CA VAL A 204 -16.97 -31.83 19.00
C VAL A 204 -17.73 -32.45 20.18
N ARG A 205 -18.74 -31.75 20.70
CA ARG A 205 -19.60 -32.20 21.80
C ARG A 205 -21.04 -32.41 21.35
#